data_ea00b9807dfa96b3fbb31905114af02b
#
_entry.id   ea00b9807dfa96b3fbb31905114af02b
#
_cell.length_a   1.000
_cell.length_b   1.000
_cell.length_c   1.000
_cell.angle_alpha   90.00
_cell.angle_beta   90.00
_cell.angle_gamma   90.00
#
_symmetry.space_group_name_H-M   'P 1'
#
loop_
_entity.id
_entity.type
_entity.pdbx_description
1 polymer ?
#
loop_
_entity_poly.entity_id
_entity_poly.type
_entity_poly.pdbx_seq_one_letter_code
_entity_poly.pdbx_strand_id
1 'polypeptide(L)'
;MPILNRLLEVIYGFQTGIVGYGWVLHHNLGHHIHYLDQTQDESAWKSPAGKRYHPFVYTIIVTMTAYYRSWKVGKKFPQIQRYFLSMCVLQVVLLTLLILYKPLAGTLIFLVPMITSLFLTVYTTYHHHSGLDTSDPHEASYNIDARWYNFLTGNL
;
A
#
# COMPACT_ATOMS: atom_id res chain seq x y z
N MET A 1 21.39 -12.83 5.63
CA MET A 1 21.23 -12.09 6.91
C MET A 1 19.75 -11.92 7.28
N PRO A 2 19.08 -12.96 7.80
CA PRO A 2 17.63 -12.94 8.01
C PRO A 2 17.18 -11.90 9.05
N ILE A 3 17.94 -11.74 10.15
CA ILE A 3 17.58 -10.82 11.25
C ILE A 3 17.58 -9.36 10.78
N LEU A 4 18.62 -8.95 10.04
CA LEU A 4 18.69 -7.57 9.52
C LEU A 4 17.51 -7.25 8.61
N ASN A 5 17.11 -8.18 7.72
CA ASN A 5 15.95 -7.99 6.86
C ASN A 5 14.66 -7.81 7.68
N ARG A 6 14.51 -8.57 8.79
CA ARG A 6 13.33 -8.42 9.67
C ARG A 6 13.29 -7.09 10.40
N LEU A 7 14.43 -6.60 10.85
CA LEU A 7 14.53 -5.25 11.43
C LEU A 7 14.16 -4.17 10.41
N LEU A 8 14.68 -4.28 9.19
CA LEU A 8 14.36 -3.35 8.11
C LEU A 8 12.88 -3.40 7.74
N GLU A 9 12.24 -4.56 7.67
CA GLU A 9 10.80 -4.69 7.44
C GLU A 9 9.97 -3.93 8.49
N VAL A 10 10.36 -4.01 9.77
CA VAL A 10 9.68 -3.26 10.86
C VAL A 10 9.89 -1.76 10.70
N ILE A 11 11.13 -1.32 10.44
CA ILE A 11 11.45 0.10 10.23
C ILE A 11 10.67 0.66 9.04
N TYR A 12 10.68 -0.02 7.90
CA TYR A 12 9.93 0.39 6.71
C TYR A 12 8.42 0.38 6.96
N GLY A 13 7.90 -0.56 7.75
CA GLY A 13 6.50 -0.57 8.16
C GLY A 13 6.09 0.71 8.86
N PHE A 14 6.94 1.28 9.73
CA PHE A 14 6.70 2.57 10.38
C PHE A 14 6.83 3.77 9.43
N GLN A 15 7.70 3.67 8.42
CA GLN A 15 7.90 4.77 7.48
C GLN A 15 6.83 4.80 6.37
N THR A 16 6.38 3.63 5.92
CA THR A 16 5.51 3.50 4.75
C THR A 16 4.05 3.19 5.08
N GLY A 17 3.78 2.75 6.30
CA GLY A 17 2.47 2.21 6.66
C GLY A 17 2.17 0.85 6.00
N ILE A 18 3.18 0.19 5.43
CA ILE A 18 3.06 -1.11 4.76
C ILE A 18 3.89 -2.12 5.54
N VAL A 19 3.22 -3.01 6.27
CA VAL A 19 3.89 -4.05 7.06
C VAL A 19 4.50 -5.13 6.17
N GLY A 20 5.43 -5.91 6.71
CA GLY A 20 6.08 -7.00 6.00
C GLY A 20 5.09 -7.92 5.28
N TYR A 21 5.36 -8.22 4.02
CA TYR A 21 4.49 -8.94 3.07
C TYR A 21 3.14 -8.27 2.73
N GLY A 22 2.78 -7.14 3.33
CA GLY A 22 1.59 -6.38 2.92
C GLY A 22 1.66 -5.95 1.46
N TRP A 23 2.82 -5.44 1.03
CA TRP A 23 3.07 -5.10 -0.38
C TRP A 23 2.99 -6.31 -1.29
N VAL A 24 3.62 -7.43 -0.91
CA VAL A 24 3.59 -8.67 -1.70
C VAL A 24 2.15 -9.15 -1.90
N LEU A 25 1.34 -9.16 -0.85
CA LEU A 25 -0.05 -9.60 -0.93
C LEU A 25 -0.92 -8.65 -1.76
N HIS A 26 -0.87 -7.35 -1.42
CA HIS A 26 -1.73 -6.38 -2.09
C HIS A 26 -1.28 -6.10 -3.52
N HIS A 27 0.00 -5.75 -3.69
CA HIS A 27 0.53 -5.25 -4.96
C HIS A 27 0.89 -6.41 -5.91
N ASN A 28 1.78 -7.32 -5.49
CA ASN A 28 2.26 -8.35 -6.41
C ASN A 28 1.20 -9.42 -6.69
N LEU A 29 0.52 -9.92 -5.64
CA LEU A 29 -0.41 -11.04 -5.75
C LEU A 29 -1.88 -10.61 -5.92
N GLY A 30 -2.23 -9.39 -5.52
CA GLY A 30 -3.59 -8.85 -5.66
C GLY A 30 -3.77 -7.94 -6.85
N HIS A 31 -2.75 -7.17 -7.22
CA HIS A 31 -2.80 -6.21 -8.32
C HIS A 31 -2.13 -6.78 -9.58
N HIS A 32 -0.84 -7.11 -9.56
CA HIS A 32 -0.14 -7.55 -10.76
C HIS A 32 -0.66 -8.84 -11.39
N ILE A 33 -1.20 -9.79 -10.60
CA ILE A 33 -1.82 -11.00 -11.16
C ILE A 33 -3.13 -10.70 -11.89
N HIS A 34 -3.86 -9.68 -11.45
CA HIS A 34 -5.15 -9.28 -11.99
C HIS A 34 -5.11 -7.88 -12.63
N TYR A 35 -3.96 -7.52 -13.16
CA TYR A 35 -3.62 -6.18 -13.60
C TYR A 35 -4.68 -5.58 -14.53
N LEU A 36 -5.20 -4.40 -14.15
CA LEU A 36 -6.26 -3.66 -14.82
C LEU A 36 -7.64 -4.38 -14.93
N ASP A 37 -7.79 -5.62 -14.45
CA ASP A 37 -9.10 -6.26 -14.32
C ASP A 37 -9.88 -5.59 -13.19
N GLN A 38 -10.79 -4.68 -13.55
CA GLN A 38 -11.54 -3.89 -12.59
C GLN A 38 -12.46 -4.70 -11.67
N THR A 39 -12.60 -6.01 -11.91
CA THR A 39 -13.43 -6.91 -11.08
C THR A 39 -12.61 -7.69 -10.06
N GLN A 40 -11.30 -7.88 -10.27
CA GLN A 40 -10.42 -8.73 -9.46
C GLN A 40 -9.20 -7.99 -8.90
N ASP A 41 -8.77 -6.92 -9.58
CA ASP A 41 -7.61 -6.12 -9.19
C ASP A 41 -7.86 -5.40 -7.87
N GLU A 42 -6.99 -5.61 -6.88
CA GLU A 42 -7.08 -4.92 -5.59
C GLU A 42 -6.79 -3.41 -5.68
N SER A 43 -6.25 -2.95 -6.81
CA SER A 43 -6.07 -1.54 -7.14
C SER A 43 -7.08 -1.04 -8.19
N ALA A 44 -8.22 -1.73 -8.35
CA ALA A 44 -9.27 -1.33 -9.28
C ALA A 44 -9.70 0.12 -9.07
N TRP A 45 -9.69 0.92 -10.14
CA TRP A 45 -10.01 2.35 -10.12
C TRP A 45 -11.44 2.68 -10.56
N LYS A 46 -12.23 1.67 -10.95
CA LYS A 46 -13.68 1.78 -11.21
C LYS A 46 -14.48 1.36 -9.98
N SER A 47 -15.57 2.06 -9.76
CA SER A 47 -16.59 1.66 -8.78
C SER A 47 -17.36 0.41 -9.24
N PRO A 48 -18.10 -0.29 -8.36
CA PRO A 48 -18.99 -1.37 -8.77
C PRO A 48 -20.02 -0.99 -9.83
N ALA A 49 -20.36 0.33 -9.93
CA ALA A 49 -21.24 0.87 -10.97
C ALA A 49 -20.49 1.18 -12.29
N GLY A 50 -19.23 0.78 -12.44
CA GLY A 50 -18.41 1.00 -13.63
C GLY A 50 -17.87 2.43 -13.81
N LYS A 51 -18.16 3.34 -12.89
CA LYS A 51 -17.69 4.74 -12.95
C LYS A 51 -16.30 4.88 -12.35
N ARG A 52 -15.45 5.68 -12.98
CA ARG A 52 -14.14 6.04 -12.46
C ARG A 52 -14.28 6.78 -11.13
N TYR A 53 -13.54 6.37 -10.13
CA TYR A 53 -13.45 7.10 -8.86
C TYR A 53 -12.76 8.45 -9.05
N HIS A 54 -13.17 9.43 -8.25
CA HIS A 54 -12.36 10.63 -8.05
C HIS A 54 -11.06 10.25 -7.31
N PRO A 55 -9.88 10.82 -7.66
CA PRO A 55 -8.58 10.43 -7.05
C PRO A 55 -8.60 10.37 -5.53
N PHE A 56 -9.10 11.39 -4.86
CA PHE A 56 -9.17 11.43 -3.40
C PHE A 56 -10.10 10.36 -2.82
N VAL A 57 -11.25 10.09 -3.45
CA VAL A 57 -12.18 9.05 -3.00
C VAL A 57 -11.54 7.68 -3.13
N TYR A 58 -10.89 7.40 -4.25
CA TYR A 58 -10.12 6.19 -4.46
C TYR A 58 -9.05 6.03 -3.36
N THR A 59 -8.24 7.07 -3.16
CA THR A 59 -7.14 7.05 -2.20
C THR A 59 -7.63 6.76 -0.79
N ILE A 60 -8.69 7.41 -0.34
CA ILE A 60 -9.28 7.15 0.98
C ILE A 60 -9.76 5.71 1.08
N ILE A 61 -10.53 5.22 0.11
CA ILE A 61 -11.08 3.86 0.13
C ILE A 61 -9.96 2.82 0.18
N VAL A 62 -8.96 2.93 -0.71
CA VAL A 62 -7.89 1.93 -0.81
C VAL A 62 -6.96 2.02 0.40
N THR A 63 -6.61 3.21 0.88
CA THR A 63 -5.80 3.38 2.11
C THR A 63 -6.49 2.74 3.31
N MET A 64 -7.77 3.04 3.54
CA MET A 64 -8.52 2.50 4.67
C MET A 64 -8.76 0.99 4.58
N THR A 65 -8.73 0.43 3.38
CA THR A 65 -8.96 -1.00 3.16
C THR A 65 -7.71 -1.80 2.80
N ALA A 66 -6.52 -1.18 2.75
CA ALA A 66 -5.27 -1.80 2.30
C ALA A 66 -4.95 -3.11 3.05
N TYR A 67 -5.02 -3.08 4.38
CA TYR A 67 -4.76 -4.26 5.21
C TYR A 67 -5.82 -5.36 5.03
N TYR A 68 -7.08 -4.98 4.90
CA TYR A 68 -8.16 -5.93 4.60
C TYR A 68 -7.99 -6.57 3.22
N ARG A 69 -7.59 -5.79 2.20
CA ARG A 69 -7.29 -6.29 0.85
C ARG A 69 -6.12 -7.27 0.87
N SER A 70 -5.02 -6.92 1.54
CA SER A 70 -3.88 -7.83 1.76
C SER A 70 -4.32 -9.13 2.45
N TRP A 71 -5.14 -9.04 3.50
CA TRP A 71 -5.68 -10.21 4.18
C TRP A 71 -6.57 -11.07 3.28
N LYS A 72 -7.44 -10.46 2.46
CA LYS A 72 -8.31 -11.15 1.51
C LYS A 72 -7.50 -11.95 0.50
N VAL A 73 -6.49 -11.34 -0.12
CA VAL A 73 -5.55 -12.01 -1.04
C VAL A 73 -4.81 -13.12 -0.31
N GLY A 74 -4.36 -12.86 0.91
CA GLY A 74 -3.60 -13.80 1.74
C GLY A 74 -4.33 -15.13 1.98
N LYS A 75 -5.65 -15.17 1.93
CA LYS A 75 -6.42 -16.43 2.06
C LYS A 75 -6.02 -17.48 1.01
N LYS A 76 -5.56 -17.04 -0.16
CA LYS A 76 -5.04 -17.92 -1.22
C LYS A 76 -3.59 -18.36 -0.95
N PHE A 77 -2.87 -17.70 -0.02
CA PHE A 77 -1.45 -17.90 0.29
C PHE A 77 -1.22 -18.03 1.81
N PRO A 78 -1.60 -19.13 2.46
CA PRO A 78 -1.66 -19.23 3.92
C PRO A 78 -0.33 -18.99 4.66
N GLN A 79 0.81 -19.34 4.05
CA GLN A 79 2.12 -19.11 4.66
C GLN A 79 2.47 -17.61 4.70
N ILE A 80 2.25 -16.91 3.57
CA ILE A 80 2.48 -15.47 3.45
C ILE A 80 1.50 -14.71 4.36
N GLN A 81 0.24 -15.14 4.40
CA GLN A 81 -0.78 -14.54 5.26
C GLN A 81 -0.42 -14.61 6.74
N ARG A 82 0.01 -15.79 7.22
CA ARG A 82 0.42 -15.94 8.63
C ARG A 82 1.56 -14.99 8.99
N TYR A 83 2.55 -14.87 8.11
CA TYR A 83 3.65 -13.92 8.31
C TYR A 83 3.15 -12.47 8.31
N PHE A 84 2.35 -12.08 7.33
CA PHE A 84 1.73 -10.75 7.27
C PHE A 84 0.96 -10.42 8.55
N LEU A 85 0.10 -11.33 9.04
CA LEU A 85 -0.67 -11.12 10.26
C LEU A 85 0.22 -10.98 11.50
N SER A 86 1.28 -11.79 11.61
CA SER A 86 2.25 -11.65 12.72
C SER A 86 2.97 -10.31 12.69
N MET A 87 3.30 -9.79 11.52
CA MET A 87 3.90 -8.47 11.36
C MET A 87 2.92 -7.34 11.66
N CYS A 88 1.62 -7.51 11.32
CA CYS A 88 0.58 -6.55 11.73
C CYS A 88 0.48 -6.46 13.26
N VAL A 89 0.43 -7.61 13.95
CA VAL A 89 0.38 -7.64 15.42
C VAL A 89 1.62 -6.98 16.02
N LEU A 90 2.81 -7.34 15.54
CA LEU A 90 4.07 -6.76 16.00
C LEU A 90 4.08 -5.23 15.82
N GLN A 91 3.68 -4.74 14.64
CA GLN A 91 3.63 -3.31 14.34
C GLN A 91 2.67 -2.56 15.27
N VAL A 92 1.47 -3.12 15.50
CA VAL A 92 0.48 -2.52 16.40
C VAL A 92 0.99 -2.48 17.85
N VAL A 93 1.59 -3.58 18.33
CA VAL A 93 2.15 -3.64 19.68
C VAL A 93 3.26 -2.60 19.85
N LEU A 94 4.23 -2.56 18.93
CA LEU A 94 5.34 -1.60 18.99
C LEU A 94 4.84 -0.15 18.91
N LEU A 95 3.91 0.15 18.01
CA LEU A 95 3.33 1.49 17.89
C LEU A 95 2.62 1.90 19.18
N THR A 96 1.82 1.00 19.76
CA THR A 96 1.14 1.24 21.03
C THR A 96 2.13 1.54 22.16
N LEU A 97 3.19 0.75 22.29
CA LEU A 97 4.23 0.97 23.29
C LEU A 97 4.94 2.32 23.09
N LEU A 98 5.25 2.69 21.86
CA LEU A 98 5.88 3.99 21.55
C LEU A 98 4.96 5.17 21.89
N ILE A 99 3.67 5.07 21.59
CA ILE A 99 2.68 6.11 21.92
C ILE A 99 2.47 6.19 23.43
N LEU A 100 2.39 5.07 24.13
CA LEU A 100 2.24 5.06 25.60
C LEU A 100 3.48 5.63 26.30
N TYR A 101 4.69 5.35 25.77
CA TYR A 101 5.95 5.87 26.33
C TYR A 101 6.14 7.37 26.10
N LYS A 102 5.90 7.85 24.88
CA LYS A 102 6.02 9.26 24.49
C LYS A 102 4.90 9.63 23.51
N PRO A 103 3.71 10.01 23.98
CA PRO A 103 2.51 10.17 23.14
C PRO A 103 2.71 11.06 21.92
N LEU A 104 3.26 12.25 22.11
CA LEU A 104 3.48 13.19 21.02
C LEU A 104 4.51 12.68 20.02
N ALA A 105 5.67 12.19 20.49
CA ALA A 105 6.72 11.66 19.62
C ALA A 105 6.27 10.37 18.93
N GLY A 106 5.64 9.44 19.65
CA GLY A 106 5.08 8.20 19.08
C GLY A 106 4.07 8.47 17.96
N THR A 107 3.21 9.47 18.16
CA THR A 107 2.24 9.87 17.14
C THR A 107 2.92 10.56 15.95
N LEU A 108 3.74 11.60 16.18
CA LEU A 108 4.27 12.42 15.09
C LEU A 108 5.38 11.72 14.28
N ILE A 109 6.21 10.88 14.94
CA ILE A 109 7.37 10.25 14.28
C ILE A 109 6.98 8.90 13.65
N PHE A 110 5.99 8.19 14.18
CA PHE A 110 5.62 6.86 13.71
C PHE A 110 4.23 6.80 13.09
N LEU A 111 3.17 7.17 13.80
CA LEU A 111 1.80 7.02 13.30
C LEU A 111 1.51 7.95 12.10
N VAL A 112 1.89 9.23 12.19
CA VAL A 112 1.63 10.18 11.11
C VAL A 112 2.36 9.79 9.81
N PRO A 113 3.67 9.45 9.80
CA PRO A 113 4.34 8.98 8.59
C PRO A 113 3.71 7.71 8.01
N MET A 114 3.32 6.74 8.85
CA MET A 114 2.64 5.54 8.38
C MET A 114 1.38 5.87 7.56
N ILE A 115 0.54 6.75 8.09
CA ILE A 115 -0.73 7.12 7.43
C ILE A 115 -0.46 7.94 6.16
N THR A 116 0.41 8.96 6.26
CA THR A 116 0.66 9.87 5.14
C THR A 116 1.40 9.19 3.99
N SER A 117 2.39 8.34 4.28
CA SER A 117 3.11 7.60 3.24
C SER A 117 2.22 6.59 2.54
N LEU A 118 1.42 5.82 3.28
CA LEU A 118 0.45 4.89 2.69
C LEU A 118 -0.56 5.64 1.79
N PHE A 119 -1.08 6.77 2.28
CA PHE A 119 -1.99 7.61 1.50
C PHE A 119 -1.33 8.11 0.20
N LEU A 120 -0.11 8.64 0.28
CA LEU A 120 0.62 9.12 -0.91
C LEU A 120 0.93 7.99 -1.89
N THR A 121 1.34 6.82 -1.40
CA THR A 121 1.57 5.64 -2.25
C THR A 121 0.31 5.25 -3.02
N VAL A 122 -0.84 5.20 -2.36
CA VAL A 122 -2.13 4.89 -3.02
C VAL A 122 -2.54 5.99 -3.99
N TYR A 123 -2.32 7.26 -3.64
CA TYR A 123 -2.62 8.39 -4.52
C TYR A 123 -1.78 8.33 -5.81
N THR A 124 -0.48 8.05 -5.71
CA THR A 124 0.38 7.90 -6.89
C THR A 124 -0.01 6.70 -7.73
N THR A 125 -0.32 5.55 -7.11
CA THR A 125 -0.82 4.35 -7.82
C THR A 125 -2.05 4.67 -8.68
N TYR A 126 -3.01 5.46 -8.16
CA TYR A 126 -4.15 5.89 -8.95
C TYR A 126 -3.74 6.64 -10.22
N HIS A 127 -2.81 7.59 -10.09
CA HIS A 127 -2.36 8.41 -11.23
C HIS A 127 -1.57 7.62 -12.26
N HIS A 128 -0.88 6.57 -11.84
CA HIS A 128 -0.13 5.72 -12.77
C HIS A 128 -1.02 4.78 -13.60
N HIS A 129 -2.17 4.34 -13.07
CA HIS A 129 -2.95 3.27 -13.68
C HIS A 129 -4.37 3.67 -14.10
N SER A 130 -4.94 4.74 -13.54
CA SER A 130 -6.35 5.03 -13.72
C SER A 130 -6.70 5.51 -15.12
N GLY A 131 -7.63 4.81 -15.76
CA GLY A 131 -8.10 5.13 -17.11
C GLY A 131 -7.43 4.31 -18.20
N LEU A 132 -6.44 3.48 -17.87
CA LEU A 132 -5.84 2.55 -18.81
C LEU A 132 -6.75 1.32 -18.98
N ASP A 133 -6.85 0.87 -20.22
CA ASP A 133 -7.62 -0.31 -20.61
C ASP A 133 -6.79 -1.06 -21.66
N THR A 134 -5.75 -1.77 -21.22
CA THR A 134 -4.83 -2.51 -22.06
C THR A 134 -4.52 -3.86 -21.43
N SER A 135 -4.24 -4.85 -22.26
CA SER A 135 -3.71 -6.16 -21.83
C SER A 135 -2.18 -6.24 -21.93
N ASP A 136 -1.52 -5.18 -22.45
CA ASP A 136 -0.06 -5.13 -22.52
C ASP A 136 0.51 -4.54 -21.21
N PRO A 137 1.31 -5.31 -20.45
CA PRO A 137 1.95 -4.82 -19.23
C PRO A 137 2.86 -3.60 -19.46
N HIS A 138 3.41 -3.43 -20.66
CA HIS A 138 4.28 -2.29 -20.98
C HIS A 138 3.51 -0.99 -21.24
N GLU A 139 2.21 -1.08 -21.51
CA GLU A 139 1.32 0.06 -21.71
C GLU A 139 0.42 0.33 -20.48
N ALA A 140 0.60 -0.44 -19.43
CA ALA A 140 -0.31 -0.48 -18.30
C ALA A 140 -0.02 0.58 -17.20
N SER A 141 0.89 1.51 -17.47
CA SER A 141 1.17 2.64 -16.56
C SER A 141 1.50 3.92 -17.33
N TYR A 142 1.14 5.06 -16.72
CA TYR A 142 1.55 6.36 -17.21
C TYR A 142 2.89 6.77 -16.61
N ASN A 143 3.78 7.33 -17.46
CA ASN A 143 4.88 8.15 -16.97
C ASN A 143 4.36 9.55 -16.64
N ILE A 144 4.61 10.01 -15.42
CA ILE A 144 4.28 11.38 -15.04
C ILE A 144 5.49 12.26 -15.36
N ASP A 145 5.44 12.94 -16.51
CA ASP A 145 6.49 13.86 -16.95
C ASP A 145 6.24 15.26 -16.42
N ALA A 146 6.36 15.43 -15.10
CA ALA A 146 6.20 16.70 -14.43
C ALA A 146 7.42 16.98 -13.52
N ARG A 147 8.25 17.97 -13.89
CA ARG A 147 9.54 18.29 -13.24
C ARG A 147 9.43 18.37 -11.71
N TRP A 148 8.46 19.10 -11.18
CA TRP A 148 8.29 19.26 -9.74
C TRP A 148 7.76 18.01 -9.06
N TYR A 149 6.87 17.29 -9.71
CA TYR A 149 6.37 16.00 -9.21
C TYR A 149 7.53 15.00 -9.09
N ASN A 150 8.32 14.84 -10.16
CA ASN A 150 9.45 13.93 -10.19
C ASN A 150 10.55 14.31 -9.20
N PHE A 151 10.78 15.61 -8.98
CA PHE A 151 11.70 16.09 -7.95
C PHE A 151 11.23 15.71 -6.54
N LEU A 152 9.95 15.90 -6.23
CA LEU A 152 9.39 15.64 -4.91
C LEU A 152 9.20 14.14 -4.62
N THR A 153 8.94 13.34 -5.64
CA THR A 153 8.67 11.90 -5.52
C THR A 153 9.88 11.02 -5.83
N GLY A 154 11.02 11.61 -6.25
CA GLY A 154 12.20 10.86 -6.66
C GLY A 154 12.02 10.09 -7.96
N ASN A 155 11.23 10.60 -8.90
CA ASN A 155 10.86 9.95 -10.17
C ASN A 155 9.98 8.68 -10.00
N LEU A 156 9.16 8.66 -8.98
CA LEU A 156 8.12 7.64 -8.85
C LEU A 156 6.95 7.90 -9.80
#